data_159489470e515924dfd287f202685c7b
#
_entry.id   159489470e515924dfd287f202685c7b
#
_cell.length_a   1.000
_cell.length_b   1.000
_cell.length_c   1.000
_cell.angle_alpha   90.00
_cell.angle_beta   90.00
_cell.angle_gamma   90.00
#
_symmetry.space_group_name_H-M   'P 1'
#
loop_
_entity.id
_entity.type
_entity.pdbx_description
1 polymer ?
#
loop_
_entity_poly.entity_id
_entity_poly.type
_entity_poly.pdbx_seq_one_letter_code
_entity_poly.pdbx_strand_id
1 'polypeptide(L)'
;MQLETMNLEALARDAGLDTANLKRLLVFRCASEHLSPQICEQIYTQGLFDTAMPMKGLSMEQLTQRVTELLKSSRVKHVLGCAQTAVALAERYGANVQDAQRAALLHDITKALDGPLQLTLCREYGTILDTFSTQNPKTLHALTGSLVAERIFGENKAVVSAIEHHTTGKADMSLLEKIIYVADYMEPCRNFPGVEHLRELAFSDIDAALKLGLEMTLEHLKNLGDEVSPASREALEFLNKRS
;
A
#
# COMPACT_ATOMS: atom_id res chain seq x y z
N MET A 1 9.93 28.72 -28.61
CA MET A 1 9.61 28.91 -27.20
C MET A 1 10.82 28.35 -26.43
N GLN A 2 11.60 29.21 -25.80
CA GLN A 2 12.76 28.79 -25.02
C GLN A 2 12.29 27.89 -23.90
N LEU A 3 12.99 26.79 -23.65
CA LEU A 3 12.80 25.84 -22.56
C LEU A 3 13.03 26.61 -21.25
N GLU A 4 11.99 27.25 -20.71
CA GLU A 4 11.97 27.60 -19.30
C GLU A 4 12.08 26.30 -18.52
N THR A 5 13.05 26.25 -17.63
CA THR A 5 13.29 25.10 -16.75
C THR A 5 11.98 24.79 -16.03
N MET A 6 11.34 23.65 -16.33
CA MET A 6 10.10 23.25 -15.64
C MET A 6 10.36 23.19 -14.14
N ASN A 7 9.54 23.91 -13.39
CA ASN A 7 9.62 23.98 -11.94
C ASN A 7 8.46 23.17 -11.33
N LEU A 8 8.80 22.13 -10.57
CA LEU A 8 7.81 21.23 -9.96
C LEU A 8 6.87 21.98 -9.00
N GLU A 9 7.36 22.96 -8.26
CA GLU A 9 6.54 23.75 -7.32
C GLU A 9 5.51 24.62 -8.06
N ALA A 10 5.90 25.22 -9.20
CA ALA A 10 4.99 25.96 -10.04
C ALA A 10 3.90 25.07 -10.63
N LEU A 11 4.30 23.92 -11.19
CA LEU A 11 3.36 22.92 -11.72
C LEU A 11 2.39 22.41 -10.65
N ALA A 12 2.88 22.13 -9.45
CA ALA A 12 2.05 21.66 -8.33
C ALA A 12 1.01 22.71 -7.94
N ARG A 13 1.43 23.98 -7.79
CA ARG A 13 0.54 25.10 -7.49
C ARG A 13 -0.55 25.27 -8.56
N ASP A 14 -0.18 25.23 -9.84
CA ASP A 14 -1.11 25.39 -10.95
C ASP A 14 -2.09 24.20 -11.04
N ALA A 15 -1.64 22.99 -10.64
CA ALA A 15 -2.47 21.80 -10.52
C ALA A 15 -3.34 21.75 -9.23
N GLY A 16 -3.18 22.70 -8.31
CA GLY A 16 -3.87 22.67 -7.02
C GLY A 16 -3.40 21.59 -6.06
N LEU A 17 -2.14 21.13 -6.20
CA LEU A 17 -1.54 20.05 -5.43
C LEU A 17 -0.34 20.52 -4.60
N ASP A 18 0.02 19.79 -3.56
CA ASP A 18 1.35 19.93 -2.98
C ASP A 18 2.40 19.25 -3.89
N THR A 19 3.63 19.75 -3.80
CA THR A 19 4.75 19.32 -4.63
C THR A 19 5.05 17.81 -4.48
N ALA A 20 4.91 17.28 -3.27
CA ALA A 20 5.19 15.87 -3.00
C ALA A 20 4.12 14.95 -3.62
N ASN A 21 2.85 15.36 -3.58
CA ASN A 21 1.77 14.61 -4.21
C ASN A 21 1.85 14.65 -5.75
N LEU A 22 2.14 15.82 -6.33
CA LEU A 22 2.37 15.89 -7.78
C LEU A 22 3.55 15.00 -8.20
N LYS A 23 4.67 15.03 -7.44
CA LYS A 23 5.81 14.13 -7.70
C LYS A 23 5.41 12.66 -7.67
N ARG A 24 4.61 12.24 -6.67
CA ARG A 24 4.09 10.85 -6.60
C ARG A 24 3.25 10.50 -7.81
N LEU A 25 2.31 11.35 -8.19
CA LEU A 25 1.46 11.11 -9.35
C LEU A 25 2.28 10.98 -10.64
N LEU A 26 3.31 11.81 -10.83
CA LEU A 26 4.24 11.72 -11.96
C LEU A 26 5.01 10.40 -11.96
N VAL A 27 5.59 10.01 -10.83
CA VAL A 27 6.32 8.73 -10.69
C VAL A 27 5.37 7.54 -10.92
N PHE A 28 4.13 7.61 -10.44
CA PHE A 28 3.10 6.58 -10.64
C PHE A 28 2.42 6.64 -12.01
N ARG A 29 2.80 7.60 -12.88
CA ARG A 29 2.21 7.79 -14.22
C ARG A 29 0.71 8.10 -14.20
N CYS A 30 0.25 8.82 -13.17
CA CYS A 30 -1.15 9.15 -12.91
C CYS A 30 -1.38 10.66 -12.75
N ALA A 31 -0.75 11.49 -13.58
CA ALA A 31 -0.86 12.95 -13.50
C ALA A 31 -1.73 13.57 -14.59
N SER A 32 -2.36 12.77 -15.50
CA SER A 32 -3.05 13.28 -16.68
C SER A 32 -4.34 14.04 -16.36
N GLU A 33 -4.95 13.80 -15.20
CA GLU A 33 -6.09 14.59 -14.72
C GLU A 33 -5.70 15.98 -14.18
N HIS A 34 -4.42 16.19 -13.89
CA HIS A 34 -3.91 17.40 -13.23
C HIS A 34 -3.00 18.24 -14.12
N LEU A 35 -2.39 17.64 -15.14
CA LEU A 35 -1.49 18.27 -16.09
C LEU A 35 -1.95 18.01 -17.52
N SER A 36 -1.70 18.96 -18.43
CA SER A 36 -2.02 18.73 -19.85
C SER A 36 -1.19 17.56 -20.43
N PRO A 37 -1.71 16.87 -21.46
CA PRO A 37 -0.99 15.77 -22.10
C PRO A 37 0.40 16.19 -22.60
N GLN A 38 0.55 17.40 -23.11
CA GLN A 38 1.81 17.96 -23.62
C GLN A 38 2.84 18.12 -22.49
N ILE A 39 2.41 18.60 -21.32
CA ILE A 39 3.29 18.73 -20.15
C ILE A 39 3.71 17.35 -19.64
N CYS A 40 2.78 16.40 -19.53
CA CYS A 40 3.09 15.03 -19.14
C CYS A 40 4.09 14.38 -20.10
N GLU A 41 3.85 14.48 -21.40
CA GLU A 41 4.76 13.94 -22.44
C GLU A 41 6.17 14.54 -22.33
N GLN A 42 6.27 15.86 -22.16
CA GLN A 42 7.55 16.53 -22.01
C GLN A 42 8.29 16.06 -20.74
N ILE A 43 7.61 15.96 -19.59
CA ILE A 43 8.19 15.47 -18.33
C ILE A 43 8.73 14.05 -18.52
N TYR A 44 7.94 13.16 -19.11
CA TYR A 44 8.31 11.77 -19.28
C TYR A 44 9.42 11.55 -20.31
N THR A 45 9.40 12.30 -21.40
CA THR A 45 10.43 12.22 -22.45
C THR A 45 11.79 12.73 -21.96
N GLN A 46 11.78 13.79 -21.15
CA GLN A 46 13.01 14.37 -20.59
C GLN A 46 13.43 13.71 -19.25
N GLY A 47 12.62 12.84 -18.70
CA GLY A 47 12.92 12.15 -17.44
C GLY A 47 12.95 13.05 -16.22
N LEU A 48 12.17 14.15 -16.25
CA LEU A 48 12.15 15.12 -15.16
C LEU A 48 11.49 14.54 -13.90
N PHE A 49 11.83 15.08 -12.74
CA PHE A 49 11.21 14.78 -11.44
C PHE A 49 11.24 13.27 -11.09
N ASP A 50 12.36 12.62 -11.38
CA ASP A 50 12.63 11.20 -11.14
C ASP A 50 11.81 10.21 -12.01
N THR A 51 11.10 10.70 -13.03
CA THR A 51 10.27 9.85 -13.90
C THR A 51 11.07 8.92 -14.83
N ALA A 52 12.36 9.19 -15.04
CA ALA A 52 13.29 8.32 -15.78
C ALA A 52 13.95 7.25 -14.91
N MET A 53 13.79 7.32 -13.59
CA MET A 53 14.45 6.38 -12.70
C MET A 53 13.87 4.97 -12.89
N PRO A 54 14.72 3.94 -12.98
CA PRO A 54 14.23 2.57 -13.08
C PRO A 54 13.45 2.21 -11.82
N MET A 55 12.26 1.65 -12.01
CA MET A 55 11.36 1.24 -10.92
C MET A 55 11.13 -0.27 -10.91
N LYS A 56 11.44 -0.98 -12.00
CA LYS A 56 11.29 -2.44 -12.12
C LYS A 56 12.62 -3.14 -11.90
N GLY A 57 12.56 -4.35 -11.36
CA GLY A 57 13.75 -5.18 -11.15
C GLY A 57 14.75 -4.62 -10.12
N LEU A 58 14.30 -3.76 -9.21
CA LEU A 58 15.14 -3.16 -8.18
C LEU A 58 15.67 -4.20 -7.22
N SER A 59 16.94 -4.08 -6.82
CA SER A 59 17.45 -4.77 -5.64
C SER A 59 16.69 -4.35 -4.40
N MET A 60 16.78 -5.12 -3.31
CA MET A 60 16.08 -4.78 -2.08
C MET A 60 16.52 -3.42 -1.50
N GLU A 61 17.80 -3.12 -1.58
CA GLU A 61 18.35 -1.83 -1.18
C GLU A 61 17.78 -0.67 -2.01
N GLN A 62 17.79 -0.81 -3.34
CA GLN A 62 17.22 0.18 -4.25
C GLN A 62 15.71 0.36 -4.03
N LEU A 63 14.96 -0.74 -3.83
CA LEU A 63 13.53 -0.68 -3.52
C LEU A 63 13.28 0.07 -2.21
N THR A 64 14.02 -0.26 -1.15
CA THR A 64 13.91 0.41 0.15
C THR A 64 14.16 1.91 0.01
N GLN A 65 15.22 2.31 -0.69
CA GLN A 65 15.50 3.71 -0.95
C GLN A 65 14.34 4.40 -1.69
N ARG A 66 13.85 3.80 -2.79
CA ARG A 66 12.77 4.38 -3.58
C ARG A 66 11.47 4.54 -2.80
N VAL A 67 11.10 3.50 -2.05
CA VAL A 67 9.91 3.53 -1.21
C VAL A 67 10.02 4.65 -0.16
N THR A 68 11.15 4.75 0.53
CA THR A 68 11.33 5.77 1.58
C THR A 68 11.30 7.20 1.05
N GLU A 69 11.76 7.44 -0.20
CA GLU A 69 11.67 8.74 -0.88
C GLU A 69 10.22 9.12 -1.25
N LEU A 70 9.35 8.13 -1.50
CA LEU A 70 7.96 8.35 -1.92
C LEU A 70 6.98 8.39 -0.74
N LEU A 71 7.33 7.82 0.40
CA LEU A 71 6.50 7.85 1.61
C LEU A 71 6.47 9.24 2.27
N LYS A 72 5.46 9.48 3.12
CA LYS A 72 5.56 10.53 4.14
C LYS A 72 6.61 10.12 5.17
N SER A 73 7.44 11.05 5.64
CA SER A 73 8.49 10.79 6.63
C SER A 73 7.98 10.08 7.88
N SER A 74 6.77 10.42 8.33
CA SER A 74 6.10 9.77 9.47
C SER A 74 5.76 8.29 9.27
N ARG A 75 5.70 7.82 8.00
CA ARG A 75 5.38 6.41 7.67
C ARG A 75 6.61 5.54 7.47
N VAL A 76 7.78 6.13 7.25
CA VAL A 76 9.01 5.37 6.95
C VAL A 76 9.32 4.35 8.04
N LYS A 77 9.30 4.77 9.32
CA LYS A 77 9.61 3.89 10.45
C LYS A 77 8.62 2.70 10.53
N HIS A 78 7.34 2.96 10.32
CA HIS A 78 6.31 1.93 10.28
C HIS A 78 6.55 0.91 9.14
N VAL A 79 6.76 1.37 7.92
CA VAL A 79 6.96 0.50 6.75
C VAL A 79 8.21 -0.37 6.91
N LEU A 80 9.31 0.20 7.43
CA LEU A 80 10.52 -0.57 7.72
C LEU A 80 10.30 -1.60 8.84
N GLY A 81 9.57 -1.24 9.89
CA GLY A 81 9.17 -2.18 10.95
C GLY A 81 8.28 -3.30 10.43
N CYS A 82 7.31 -2.99 9.55
CA CYS A 82 6.47 -3.97 8.88
C CYS A 82 7.31 -4.93 8.01
N ALA A 83 8.30 -4.41 7.26
CA ALA A 83 9.18 -5.23 6.44
C ALA A 83 10.04 -6.19 7.28
N GLN A 84 10.58 -5.75 8.42
CA GLN A 84 11.31 -6.62 9.35
C GLN A 84 10.42 -7.71 9.93
N THR A 85 9.21 -7.36 10.34
CA THR A 85 8.23 -8.30 10.89
C THR A 85 7.79 -9.32 9.86
N ALA A 86 7.52 -8.89 8.63
CA ALA A 86 7.11 -9.77 7.53
C ALA A 86 8.22 -10.77 7.16
N VAL A 87 9.48 -10.35 7.16
CA VAL A 87 10.64 -11.25 6.97
C VAL A 87 10.67 -12.31 8.06
N ALA A 88 10.59 -11.92 9.34
CA ALA A 88 10.61 -12.86 10.45
C ALA A 88 9.46 -13.88 10.41
N LEU A 89 8.25 -13.44 10.05
CA LEU A 89 7.11 -14.33 9.87
C LEU A 89 7.28 -15.25 8.65
N ALA A 90 7.82 -14.72 7.53
CA ALA A 90 8.09 -15.53 6.35
C ALA A 90 9.11 -16.65 6.63
N GLU A 91 10.19 -16.35 7.35
CA GLU A 91 11.16 -17.34 7.82
C GLU A 91 10.52 -18.37 8.74
N ARG A 92 9.68 -17.93 9.69
CA ARG A 92 9.00 -18.80 10.65
C ARG A 92 8.06 -19.80 9.98
N TYR A 93 7.36 -19.39 8.91
CA TYR A 93 6.33 -20.19 8.26
C TYR A 93 6.75 -20.78 6.91
N GLY A 94 8.00 -20.56 6.47
CA GLY A 94 8.51 -21.07 5.20
C GLY A 94 7.92 -20.41 3.96
N ALA A 95 7.50 -19.13 4.07
CA ALA A 95 7.09 -18.32 2.94
C ALA A 95 8.30 -17.73 2.19
N ASN A 96 8.07 -17.19 0.99
CA ASN A 96 9.12 -16.49 0.26
C ASN A 96 9.49 -15.17 0.97
N VAL A 97 10.68 -15.12 1.56
CA VAL A 97 11.19 -14.00 2.34
C VAL A 97 11.32 -12.72 1.48
N GLN A 98 11.76 -12.87 0.23
CA GLN A 98 11.90 -11.72 -0.68
C GLN A 98 10.53 -11.13 -1.02
N ASP A 99 9.54 -11.96 -1.34
CA ASP A 99 8.19 -11.51 -1.61
C ASP A 99 7.56 -10.83 -0.37
N ALA A 100 7.78 -11.38 0.82
CA ALA A 100 7.30 -10.80 2.06
C ALA A 100 7.91 -9.41 2.32
N GLN A 101 9.22 -9.27 2.14
CA GLN A 101 9.90 -8.00 2.31
C GLN A 101 9.43 -6.96 1.28
N ARG A 102 9.28 -7.35 0.00
CA ARG A 102 8.81 -6.47 -1.08
C ARG A 102 7.38 -6.02 -0.85
N ALA A 103 6.48 -6.94 -0.52
CA ALA A 103 5.09 -6.63 -0.22
C ALA A 103 4.97 -5.66 0.98
N ALA A 104 5.70 -5.92 2.06
CA ALA A 104 5.69 -5.06 3.24
C ALA A 104 6.29 -3.67 2.98
N LEU A 105 7.33 -3.55 2.15
CA LEU A 105 7.86 -2.23 1.75
C LEU A 105 6.84 -1.42 0.94
N LEU A 106 6.06 -2.08 0.09
CA LEU A 106 5.15 -1.42 -0.86
C LEU A 106 3.70 -1.28 -0.35
N HIS A 107 3.29 -1.94 0.74
CA HIS A 107 1.89 -1.99 1.16
C HIS A 107 1.23 -0.61 1.31
N ASP A 108 1.98 0.35 1.81
CA ASP A 108 1.51 1.72 2.09
C ASP A 108 2.04 2.78 1.09
N ILE A 109 2.54 2.36 -0.09
CA ILE A 109 3.22 3.26 -1.04
C ILE A 109 2.34 4.44 -1.50
N THR A 110 1.02 4.25 -1.55
CA THR A 110 0.05 5.28 -1.92
C THR A 110 -0.65 5.93 -0.73
N LYS A 111 -0.34 5.54 0.52
CA LYS A 111 -0.99 6.05 1.74
C LYS A 111 -0.83 7.56 1.96
N ALA A 112 0.14 8.16 1.31
CA ALA A 112 0.38 9.59 1.36
C ALA A 112 -0.69 10.40 0.61
N LEU A 113 -1.36 9.79 -0.38
CA LEU A 113 -2.39 10.40 -1.20
C LEU A 113 -3.73 10.42 -0.43
N ASP A 114 -4.45 11.52 -0.51
CA ASP A 114 -5.79 11.65 0.06
C ASP A 114 -6.85 10.90 -0.78
N GLY A 115 -8.10 10.89 -0.32
CA GLY A 115 -9.19 10.18 -0.99
C GLY A 115 -9.39 10.59 -2.45
N PRO A 116 -9.46 11.87 -2.79
CA PRO A 116 -9.55 12.35 -4.18
C PRO A 116 -8.42 11.82 -5.07
N LEU A 117 -7.17 11.88 -4.61
CA LEU A 117 -6.02 11.39 -5.36
C LEU A 117 -5.97 9.85 -5.47
N GLN A 118 -6.47 9.13 -4.46
CA GLN A 118 -6.68 7.68 -4.56
C GLN A 118 -7.68 7.34 -5.67
N LEU A 119 -8.78 8.09 -5.76
CA LEU A 119 -9.77 7.93 -6.85
C LEU A 119 -9.18 8.29 -8.22
N THR A 120 -8.31 9.31 -8.30
CA THR A 120 -7.56 9.62 -9.53
C THR A 120 -6.74 8.41 -10.00
N LEU A 121 -5.97 7.77 -9.09
CA LEU A 121 -5.22 6.57 -9.45
C LEU A 121 -6.12 5.45 -9.99
N CYS A 122 -7.25 5.21 -9.34
CA CYS A 122 -8.20 4.20 -9.80
C CYS A 122 -8.70 4.49 -11.23
N ARG A 123 -9.07 5.74 -11.53
CA ARG A 123 -9.52 6.14 -12.87
C ARG A 123 -8.43 6.03 -13.91
N GLU A 124 -7.25 6.56 -13.63
CA GLU A 124 -6.07 6.52 -14.53
C GLU A 124 -5.65 5.08 -14.85
N TYR A 125 -5.80 4.18 -13.88
CA TYR A 125 -5.49 2.77 -14.07
C TYR A 125 -6.67 1.94 -14.62
N GLY A 126 -7.83 2.56 -14.85
CA GLY A 126 -9.01 1.92 -15.41
C GLY A 126 -9.64 0.89 -14.46
N THR A 127 -9.55 1.13 -13.15
CA THR A 127 -10.08 0.22 -12.13
C THR A 127 -11.53 0.58 -11.80
N ILE A 128 -12.42 -0.41 -11.85
CA ILE A 128 -13.82 -0.27 -11.47
C ILE A 128 -13.91 -0.52 -9.96
N LEU A 129 -14.49 0.46 -9.24
CA LEU A 129 -14.70 0.37 -7.80
C LEU A 129 -16.10 -0.13 -7.49
N ASP A 130 -16.22 -0.94 -6.45
CA ASP A 130 -17.51 -1.27 -5.84
C ASP A 130 -18.05 -0.09 -5.01
N THR A 131 -19.28 -0.24 -4.52
CA THR A 131 -19.95 0.80 -3.74
C THR A 131 -19.23 1.08 -2.43
N PHE A 132 -18.77 0.03 -1.72
CA PHE A 132 -18.05 0.19 -0.46
C PHE A 132 -16.77 0.96 -0.66
N SER A 133 -15.94 0.58 -1.61
CA SER A 133 -14.65 1.22 -1.92
C SER A 133 -14.83 2.69 -2.32
N THR A 134 -15.88 3.00 -3.08
CA THR A 134 -16.19 4.38 -3.48
C THR A 134 -16.57 5.26 -2.28
N GLN A 135 -17.32 4.72 -1.32
CA GLN A 135 -17.77 5.42 -0.12
C GLN A 135 -16.72 5.48 0.99
N ASN A 136 -15.72 4.56 0.97
CA ASN A 136 -14.69 4.42 1.99
C ASN A 136 -13.27 4.62 1.41
N PRO A 137 -12.93 5.82 0.87
CA PRO A 137 -11.65 6.05 0.17
C PRO A 137 -10.41 5.85 1.08
N LYS A 138 -10.58 5.80 2.40
CA LYS A 138 -9.50 5.49 3.35
C LYS A 138 -8.90 4.09 3.12
N THR A 139 -9.68 3.14 2.58
CA THR A 139 -9.24 1.76 2.30
C THR A 139 -8.60 1.60 0.93
N LEU A 140 -8.76 2.58 0.04
CA LEU A 140 -8.29 2.51 -1.35
C LEU A 140 -6.77 2.40 -1.49
N HIS A 141 -5.99 2.82 -0.47
CA HIS A 141 -4.54 2.75 -0.55
C HIS A 141 -4.03 1.30 -0.71
N ALA A 142 -4.75 0.30 -0.25
CA ALA A 142 -4.39 -1.10 -0.46
C ALA A 142 -4.54 -1.48 -1.95
N LEU A 143 -5.68 -1.16 -2.55
CA LEU A 143 -5.93 -1.37 -3.97
C LEU A 143 -5.00 -0.54 -4.85
N THR A 144 -4.89 0.77 -4.63
CA THR A 144 -4.01 1.63 -5.44
C THR A 144 -2.54 1.30 -5.23
N GLY A 145 -2.14 0.89 -4.03
CA GLY A 145 -0.80 0.39 -3.72
C GLY A 145 -0.48 -0.88 -4.51
N SER A 146 -1.41 -1.82 -4.61
CA SER A 146 -1.25 -3.04 -5.40
C SER A 146 -1.10 -2.74 -6.91
N LEU A 147 -1.89 -1.80 -7.43
CA LEU A 147 -1.79 -1.34 -8.83
C LEU A 147 -0.45 -0.66 -9.13
N VAL A 148 0.04 0.18 -8.20
CA VAL A 148 1.38 0.80 -8.32
C VAL A 148 2.47 -0.27 -8.24
N ALA A 149 2.36 -1.23 -7.33
CA ALA A 149 3.32 -2.33 -7.21
C ALA A 149 3.40 -3.15 -8.51
N GLU A 150 2.27 -3.47 -9.13
CA GLU A 150 2.22 -4.21 -10.40
C GLU A 150 2.78 -3.38 -11.57
N ARG A 151 2.23 -2.18 -11.78
CA ARG A 151 2.46 -1.41 -13.02
C ARG A 151 3.78 -0.66 -13.01
N ILE A 152 4.14 -0.09 -11.87
CA ILE A 152 5.33 0.75 -11.73
C ILE A 152 6.53 -0.09 -11.26
N PHE A 153 6.38 -0.89 -10.20
CA PHE A 153 7.48 -1.68 -9.67
C PHE A 153 7.65 -3.05 -10.34
N GLY A 154 6.63 -3.54 -11.04
CA GLY A 154 6.68 -4.82 -11.76
C GLY A 154 6.68 -6.03 -10.84
N GLU A 155 6.01 -5.92 -9.70
CA GLU A 155 5.90 -6.99 -8.71
C GLU A 155 5.08 -8.17 -9.23
N ASN A 156 5.40 -9.36 -8.72
CA ASN A 156 4.66 -10.57 -9.05
C ASN A 156 3.26 -10.59 -8.41
N LYS A 157 2.40 -11.48 -8.89
CA LYS A 157 1.00 -11.57 -8.46
C LYS A 157 0.84 -11.86 -6.97
N ALA A 158 1.75 -12.59 -6.34
CA ALA A 158 1.66 -12.91 -4.92
C ALA A 158 1.90 -11.66 -4.07
N VAL A 159 2.92 -10.85 -4.42
CA VAL A 159 3.21 -9.55 -3.79
C VAL A 159 2.05 -8.58 -3.99
N VAL A 160 1.55 -8.47 -5.21
CA VAL A 160 0.42 -7.59 -5.56
C VAL A 160 -0.83 -7.95 -4.75
N SER A 161 -1.18 -9.24 -4.68
CA SER A 161 -2.34 -9.70 -3.90
C SER A 161 -2.17 -9.46 -2.40
N ALA A 162 -0.97 -9.65 -1.85
CA ALA A 162 -0.70 -9.37 -0.44
C ALA A 162 -0.88 -7.87 -0.10
N ILE A 163 -0.46 -6.98 -1.00
CA ILE A 163 -0.66 -5.54 -0.85
C ILE A 163 -2.15 -5.20 -0.95
N GLU A 164 -2.88 -5.75 -1.92
CA GLU A 164 -4.30 -5.47 -2.14
C GLU A 164 -5.17 -5.80 -0.91
N HIS A 165 -4.83 -6.88 -0.21
CA HIS A 165 -5.67 -7.39 0.88
C HIS A 165 -5.15 -7.09 2.29
N HIS A 166 -4.09 -6.28 2.43
CA HIS A 166 -3.48 -6.02 3.74
C HIS A 166 -4.37 -5.22 4.71
N THR A 167 -5.36 -4.48 4.20
CA THR A 167 -6.24 -3.64 5.03
C THR A 167 -7.55 -4.35 5.38
N THR A 168 -8.18 -5.00 4.41
CA THR A 168 -9.51 -5.61 4.60
C THR A 168 -9.45 -7.12 4.81
N GLY A 169 -8.38 -7.78 4.42
CA GLY A 169 -8.35 -9.21 4.23
C GLY A 169 -9.27 -9.68 3.10
N LYS A 170 -9.40 -10.96 2.94
CA LYS A 170 -10.37 -11.68 2.11
C LYS A 170 -10.57 -13.11 2.62
N ALA A 171 -11.61 -13.80 2.14
CA ALA A 171 -11.73 -15.23 2.34
C ALA A 171 -10.55 -15.98 1.69
N ASP A 172 -10.11 -17.06 2.32
CA ASP A 172 -9.03 -17.95 1.84
C ASP A 172 -7.71 -17.23 1.49
N MET A 173 -7.23 -16.39 2.41
CA MET A 173 -5.94 -15.70 2.24
C MET A 173 -4.80 -16.70 2.11
N SER A 174 -3.90 -16.46 1.15
CA SER A 174 -2.62 -17.14 1.03
C SER A 174 -1.73 -16.86 2.24
N LEU A 175 -0.67 -17.67 2.44
CA LEU A 175 0.26 -17.47 3.54
C LEU A 175 0.92 -16.07 3.49
N LEU A 176 1.30 -15.59 2.31
CA LEU A 176 1.89 -14.28 2.15
C LEU A 176 0.92 -13.14 2.51
N GLU A 177 -0.34 -13.25 2.09
CA GLU A 177 -1.39 -12.28 2.44
C GLU A 177 -1.61 -12.21 3.96
N LYS A 178 -1.67 -13.37 4.64
CA LYS A 178 -1.76 -13.44 6.10
C LYS A 178 -0.57 -12.76 6.78
N ILE A 179 0.64 -13.06 6.30
CA ILE A 179 1.89 -12.48 6.82
C ILE A 179 1.86 -10.96 6.72
N ILE A 180 1.48 -10.40 5.57
CA ILE A 180 1.49 -8.94 5.39
C ILE A 180 0.40 -8.27 6.24
N TYR A 181 -0.81 -8.84 6.30
CA TYR A 181 -1.89 -8.35 7.17
C TYR A 181 -1.45 -8.31 8.65
N VAL A 182 -0.90 -9.41 9.15
CA VAL A 182 -0.49 -9.54 10.56
C VAL A 182 0.73 -8.65 10.83
N ALA A 183 1.71 -8.59 9.91
CA ALA A 183 2.91 -7.76 10.08
C ALA A 183 2.57 -6.27 10.18
N ASP A 184 1.68 -5.74 9.34
CA ASP A 184 1.22 -4.35 9.43
C ASP A 184 0.54 -4.08 10.78
N TYR A 185 -0.23 -5.05 11.28
CA TYR A 185 -1.02 -4.88 12.50
C TYR A 185 -0.17 -4.93 13.78
N MET A 186 0.98 -5.64 13.79
CA MET A 186 1.78 -5.88 14.99
C MET A 186 3.22 -5.35 14.95
N GLU A 187 3.64 -4.64 13.89
CA GLU A 187 5.01 -4.15 13.75
C GLU A 187 5.49 -3.38 14.99
N PRO A 188 6.81 -3.21 15.23
CA PRO A 188 7.34 -2.72 16.51
C PRO A 188 6.84 -1.34 16.94
N CYS A 189 6.39 -0.48 16.00
CA CYS A 189 5.86 0.85 16.35
C CYS A 189 4.38 0.81 16.76
N ARG A 190 3.69 -0.31 16.60
CA ARG A 190 2.31 -0.46 17.04
C ARG A 190 2.24 -0.59 18.57
N ASN A 191 1.38 0.22 19.17
CA ASN A 191 1.17 0.24 20.60
C ASN A 191 -0.33 0.44 20.89
N PHE A 192 -1.03 -0.66 21.14
CA PHE A 192 -2.44 -0.68 21.51
C PHE A 192 -2.73 -1.89 22.41
N PRO A 193 -3.82 -1.89 23.20
CA PRO A 193 -4.16 -3.01 24.07
C PRO A 193 -4.28 -4.32 23.28
N GLY A 194 -3.57 -5.35 23.71
CA GLY A 194 -3.57 -6.68 23.08
C GLY A 194 -2.51 -6.91 22.01
N VAL A 195 -1.73 -5.90 21.62
CA VAL A 195 -0.69 -6.06 20.58
C VAL A 195 0.39 -7.08 20.95
N GLU A 196 0.77 -7.17 22.24
CA GLU A 196 1.76 -8.15 22.68
C GLU A 196 1.25 -9.59 22.55
N HIS A 197 -0.02 -9.81 22.93
CA HIS A 197 -0.65 -11.11 22.70
C HIS A 197 -0.72 -11.49 21.22
N LEU A 198 -1.04 -10.52 20.36
CA LEU A 198 -1.03 -10.73 18.92
C LEU A 198 0.38 -11.10 18.42
N ARG A 199 1.44 -10.44 18.92
CA ARG A 199 2.84 -10.75 18.59
C ARG A 199 3.23 -12.17 18.96
N GLU A 200 2.89 -12.62 20.18
CA GLU A 200 3.14 -14.00 20.62
C GLU A 200 2.38 -15.02 19.76
N LEU A 201 1.11 -14.75 19.51
CA LEU A 201 0.25 -15.61 18.70
C LEU A 201 0.74 -15.74 17.25
N ALA A 202 1.19 -14.64 16.66
CA ALA A 202 1.64 -14.58 15.26
C ALA A 202 2.84 -15.50 14.96
N PHE A 203 3.69 -15.77 15.94
CA PHE A 203 4.81 -16.71 15.78
C PHE A 203 4.48 -18.16 16.12
N SER A 204 3.31 -18.42 16.69
CA SER A 204 2.83 -19.78 17.01
C SER A 204 1.78 -20.27 16.01
N ASP A 205 0.80 -19.43 15.66
CA ASP A 205 -0.33 -19.76 14.78
C ASP A 205 -0.76 -18.51 13.98
N ILE A 206 -0.39 -18.44 12.71
CA ILE A 206 -0.68 -17.31 11.83
C ILE A 206 -2.18 -17.15 11.56
N ASP A 207 -2.94 -18.25 11.52
CA ASP A 207 -4.39 -18.22 11.28
C ASP A 207 -5.13 -17.68 12.50
N ALA A 208 -4.73 -18.10 13.70
CA ALA A 208 -5.25 -17.54 14.94
C ALA A 208 -4.89 -16.06 15.10
N ALA A 209 -3.66 -15.65 14.72
CA ALA A 209 -3.25 -14.25 14.74
C ALA A 209 -4.03 -13.40 13.74
N LEU A 210 -4.24 -13.90 12.51
CA LEU A 210 -5.08 -13.23 11.51
C LEU A 210 -6.51 -13.05 12.01
N LYS A 211 -7.09 -14.10 12.59
CA LYS A 211 -8.44 -14.05 13.16
C LYS A 211 -8.53 -12.99 14.26
N LEU A 212 -7.61 -12.99 15.21
CA LEU A 212 -7.55 -11.99 16.28
C LEU A 212 -7.42 -10.57 15.71
N GLY A 213 -6.53 -10.36 14.74
CA GLY A 213 -6.35 -9.05 14.09
C GLY A 213 -7.63 -8.57 13.38
N LEU A 214 -8.34 -9.46 12.69
CA LEU A 214 -9.64 -9.14 12.08
C LEU A 214 -10.69 -8.78 13.14
N GLU A 215 -10.83 -9.57 14.19
CA GLU A 215 -11.77 -9.32 15.30
C GLU A 215 -11.50 -7.95 15.95
N MET A 216 -10.24 -7.63 16.24
CA MET A 216 -9.84 -6.33 16.80
C MET A 216 -10.15 -5.18 15.83
N THR A 217 -9.94 -5.37 14.53
CA THR A 217 -10.27 -4.37 13.50
C THR A 217 -11.76 -4.12 13.43
N LEU A 218 -12.58 -5.17 13.42
CA LEU A 218 -14.04 -5.06 13.34
C LEU A 218 -14.61 -4.37 14.60
N GLU A 219 -14.10 -4.71 15.77
CA GLU A 219 -14.48 -4.07 17.02
C GLU A 219 -14.12 -2.59 17.03
N HIS A 220 -12.90 -2.25 16.60
CA HIS A 220 -12.44 -0.88 16.50
C HIS A 220 -13.33 -0.04 15.57
N LEU A 221 -13.60 -0.52 14.36
CA LEU A 221 -14.48 0.16 13.40
C LEU A 221 -15.90 0.33 13.95
N LYS A 222 -16.45 -0.70 14.60
CA LYS A 222 -17.76 -0.62 15.26
C LYS A 222 -17.79 0.46 16.33
N ASN A 223 -16.74 0.57 17.14
CA ASN A 223 -16.64 1.58 18.20
C ASN A 223 -16.52 3.01 17.65
N LEU A 224 -15.95 3.17 16.46
CA LEU A 224 -15.90 4.45 15.73
C LEU A 224 -17.20 4.78 14.98
N GLY A 225 -18.11 3.82 14.81
CA GLY A 225 -19.28 3.95 13.94
C GLY A 225 -18.94 3.91 12.45
N ASP A 226 -17.74 3.43 12.11
CA ASP A 226 -17.29 3.28 10.72
C ASP A 226 -17.87 1.99 10.11
N GLU A 227 -18.07 2.01 8.79
CA GLU A 227 -18.57 0.85 8.05
C GLU A 227 -17.49 -0.23 7.94
N VAL A 228 -17.88 -1.48 8.20
CA VAL A 228 -17.00 -2.65 8.05
C VAL A 228 -17.05 -3.16 6.62
N SER A 229 -15.88 -3.40 6.01
CA SER A 229 -15.77 -3.99 4.67
C SER A 229 -16.46 -5.37 4.62
N PRO A 230 -17.23 -5.66 3.56
CA PRO A 230 -17.74 -7.01 3.31
C PRO A 230 -16.62 -8.05 3.28
N ALA A 231 -15.49 -7.74 2.65
CA ALA A 231 -14.33 -8.63 2.58
C ALA A 231 -13.76 -9.01 3.96
N SER A 232 -13.74 -8.06 4.93
CA SER A 232 -13.29 -8.36 6.29
C SER A 232 -14.24 -9.30 7.04
N ARG A 233 -15.55 -9.18 6.81
CA ARG A 233 -16.55 -10.11 7.38
C ARG A 233 -16.40 -11.50 6.78
N GLU A 234 -16.29 -11.59 5.44
CA GLU A 234 -16.07 -12.86 4.74
C GLU A 234 -14.78 -13.56 5.15
N ALA A 235 -13.69 -12.77 5.36
CA ALA A 235 -12.42 -13.30 5.87
C ALA A 235 -12.60 -13.95 7.25
N LEU A 236 -13.26 -13.27 8.18
CA LEU A 236 -13.50 -13.77 9.53
C LEU A 236 -14.45 -14.99 9.53
N GLU A 237 -15.52 -14.96 8.73
CA GLU A 237 -16.42 -16.11 8.57
C GLU A 237 -15.71 -17.33 8.01
N PHE A 238 -14.79 -17.14 7.06
CA PHE A 238 -13.99 -18.23 6.49
C PHE A 238 -13.10 -18.88 7.54
N LEU A 239 -12.43 -18.09 8.37
CA LEU A 239 -11.58 -18.58 9.44
C LEU A 239 -12.40 -19.34 10.52
N ASN A 240 -13.58 -18.81 10.87
CA ASN A 240 -14.46 -19.46 11.85
C ASN A 240 -15.01 -20.82 11.42
N LYS A 241 -15.10 -21.08 10.10
CA LYS A 241 -15.54 -22.39 9.58
C LYS A 241 -14.43 -23.44 9.57
N ARG A 242 -13.15 -23.02 9.73
CA ARG A 242 -11.97 -23.89 9.71
C ARG A 242 -11.42 -24.19 11.12
N SER A 243 -11.84 -23.42 12.11
CA SER A 243 -11.54 -23.64 13.53
C SER A 243 -12.53 -24.66 14.11
#